data_879a16c5179bcffbea110b6423b5dfdf
#
_entry.id   879a16c5179bcffbea110b6423b5dfdf
#
_cell.length_a   1.000
_cell.length_b   1.000
_cell.length_c   1.000
_cell.angle_alpha   90.00
_cell.angle_beta   90.00
_cell.angle_gamma   90.00
#
_symmetry.space_group_name_H-M   'P 1'
#
loop_
_entity.id
_entity.type
_entity.pdbx_description
1 polymer ?
#
loop_
_entity_poly.entity_id
_entity_poly.type
_entity_poly.pdbx_seq_one_letter_code
_entity_poly.pdbx_strand_id
1 'polypeptide(L)'
;SYFVWKEKPKFKFTSIHFWVLLFGFWMLVSTIFNIRVSSDYAWFKYNEFVKVLALFIFITLTVKTKRDIDTFIWAIVLGLSAYAGMEAVKFILSGGGHRIVGRSGILQDRNDLAVAINMAIPLILYLWSVTKHKHLKIGLIGLALLNVVAIVGTYSRGGFIGLVILAFAIWLKSNRKLLFAFIAILAMPILYANAPTEWKERQATVETASTEDGSFIGRLWAWKIATLIALDNPITGGGFKATTDAVLWRMYANETPDFGPIYTKPIPPELTPKAAHNIYFQVLASAGFFGLFVFLCMLSKAYFLSQKNKSRSKKAGIKWSQTLSDAICLSLVAYGITGLNVSLAYFELVYAMLGIIVAIDANKLYEKPVE
;
A
#
# COMPACT_ATOMS: atom_id res chain seq x y z
N SER A 1 -29.39 0.37 -6.50
CA SER A 1 -29.37 1.32 -5.38
C SER A 1 -29.92 0.67 -4.12
N TYR A 2 -29.61 1.23 -2.95
CA TYR A 2 -30.08 0.72 -1.63
C TYR A 2 -31.61 0.60 -1.56
N PHE A 3 -32.35 1.43 -2.27
CA PHE A 3 -33.82 1.43 -2.31
C PHE A 3 -34.42 0.27 -3.10
N VAL A 4 -33.63 -0.36 -3.99
CA VAL A 4 -34.09 -1.47 -4.87
C VAL A 4 -33.87 -2.84 -4.21
N TRP A 5 -33.11 -2.91 -3.11
CA TRP A 5 -32.88 -4.20 -2.44
C TRP A 5 -34.10 -4.67 -1.65
N LYS A 6 -34.57 -5.87 -1.96
CA LYS A 6 -35.70 -6.51 -1.26
C LYS A 6 -35.45 -6.65 0.25
N GLU A 7 -34.20 -6.93 0.64
CA GLU A 7 -33.77 -6.95 2.04
C GLU A 7 -32.67 -5.90 2.23
N LYS A 8 -32.95 -4.90 3.06
CA LYS A 8 -31.96 -3.88 3.40
C LYS A 8 -30.78 -4.51 4.17
N PRO A 9 -29.53 -4.27 3.76
CA PRO A 9 -28.37 -4.79 4.47
C PRO A 9 -28.36 -4.23 5.89
N LYS A 10 -28.31 -5.11 6.89
CA LYS A 10 -28.13 -4.71 8.30
C LYS A 10 -26.71 -4.19 8.46
N PHE A 11 -26.55 -2.91 8.73
CA PHE A 11 -25.26 -2.29 9.01
C PHE A 11 -24.80 -2.70 10.40
N LYS A 12 -23.63 -3.33 10.51
CA LYS A 12 -22.99 -3.67 11.77
C LYS A 12 -21.75 -2.80 11.95
N PHE A 13 -21.83 -1.84 12.85
CA PHE A 13 -20.71 -0.97 13.17
C PHE A 13 -19.60 -1.78 13.87
N THR A 14 -18.38 -1.68 13.40
CA THR A 14 -17.19 -2.35 13.95
C THR A 14 -16.13 -1.32 14.35
N SER A 15 -15.13 -1.76 15.11
CA SER A 15 -14.01 -0.89 15.48
C SER A 15 -13.22 -0.34 14.28
N ILE A 16 -13.17 -1.06 13.13
CA ILE A 16 -12.53 -0.55 11.91
C ILE A 16 -13.34 0.61 11.33
N HIS A 17 -14.68 0.52 11.30
CA HIS A 17 -15.52 1.66 10.90
C HIS A 17 -15.21 2.90 11.72
N PHE A 18 -15.10 2.74 13.05
CA PHE A 18 -14.74 3.86 13.93
C PHE A 18 -13.44 4.54 13.50
N TRP A 19 -12.35 3.77 13.33
CA TRP A 19 -11.05 4.32 12.98
C TRP A 19 -11.00 4.92 11.58
N VAL A 20 -11.66 4.29 10.59
CA VAL A 20 -11.74 4.82 9.22
C VAL A 20 -12.55 6.12 9.17
N LEU A 21 -13.71 6.14 9.83
CA LEU A 21 -14.55 7.35 9.87
C LEU A 21 -13.91 8.46 10.69
N LEU A 22 -13.24 8.13 11.80
CA LEU A 22 -12.47 9.10 12.59
C LEU A 22 -11.34 9.69 11.75
N PHE A 23 -10.62 8.87 10.98
CA PHE A 23 -9.58 9.37 10.07
C PHE A 23 -10.16 10.26 8.99
N GLY A 24 -11.28 9.85 8.35
CA GLY A 24 -11.98 10.64 7.35
C GLY A 24 -12.48 11.98 7.89
N PHE A 25 -13.07 11.98 9.09
CA PHE A 25 -13.49 13.19 9.80
C PHE A 25 -12.29 14.08 10.13
N TRP A 26 -11.18 13.49 10.60
CA TRP A 26 -9.98 14.25 10.93
C TRP A 26 -9.37 14.93 9.69
N MET A 27 -9.37 14.24 8.56
CA MET A 27 -8.95 14.82 7.29
C MET A 27 -9.87 15.96 6.83
N LEU A 28 -11.18 15.92 7.15
CA LEU A 28 -12.10 17.04 6.94
C LEU A 28 -11.69 18.23 7.81
N VAL A 29 -11.48 18.00 9.10
CA VAL A 29 -11.03 19.04 10.04
C VAL A 29 -9.72 19.68 9.56
N SER A 30 -8.72 18.84 9.20
CA SER A 30 -7.46 19.32 8.63
C SER A 30 -7.66 20.16 7.37
N THR A 31 -8.59 19.77 6.49
CA THR A 31 -8.88 20.50 5.25
C THR A 31 -9.52 21.86 5.53
N ILE A 32 -10.45 21.95 6.49
CA ILE A 32 -11.11 23.20 6.90
C ILE A 32 -10.13 24.18 7.52
N PHE A 33 -9.24 23.70 8.39
CA PHE A 33 -8.24 24.53 9.10
C PHE A 33 -6.98 24.80 8.27
N ASN A 34 -6.91 24.29 7.05
CA ASN A 34 -5.79 24.49 6.15
C ASN A 34 -5.82 25.89 5.49
N ILE A 35 -5.24 26.85 6.19
CA ILE A 35 -5.28 28.27 5.77
C ILE A 35 -4.20 28.60 4.71
N ARG A 36 -3.17 27.77 4.55
CA ARG A 36 -1.94 28.08 3.79
C ARG A 36 -1.83 27.40 2.44
N VAL A 37 -2.45 26.23 2.25
CA VAL A 37 -2.48 25.52 0.96
C VAL A 37 -3.64 26.05 0.11
N SER A 38 -3.51 26.04 -1.22
CA SER A 38 -4.61 26.38 -2.11
C SER A 38 -5.89 25.62 -1.74
N SER A 39 -6.88 26.34 -1.26
CA SER A 39 -8.13 25.79 -0.74
C SER A 39 -8.83 24.88 -1.77
N ASP A 40 -8.88 25.28 -3.03
CA ASP A 40 -9.51 24.51 -4.12
C ASP A 40 -8.83 23.15 -4.32
N TYR A 41 -7.51 23.13 -4.25
CA TYR A 41 -6.74 21.90 -4.42
C TYR A 41 -6.88 20.96 -3.21
N ALA A 42 -6.88 21.51 -1.99
CA ALA A 42 -7.09 20.72 -0.78
C ALA A 42 -8.49 20.08 -0.78
N TRP A 43 -9.52 20.84 -1.15
CA TRP A 43 -10.90 20.34 -1.29
C TRP A 43 -11.03 19.29 -2.41
N PHE A 44 -10.36 19.52 -3.56
CA PHE A 44 -10.31 18.51 -4.62
C PHE A 44 -9.74 17.18 -4.09
N LYS A 45 -8.62 17.22 -3.35
CA LYS A 45 -8.01 16.01 -2.78
C LYS A 45 -8.85 15.37 -1.67
N TYR A 46 -9.51 16.16 -0.85
CA TYR A 46 -10.47 15.65 0.11
C TYR A 46 -11.63 14.92 -0.58
N ASN A 47 -12.19 15.49 -1.65
CA ASN A 47 -13.24 14.85 -2.44
C ASN A 47 -12.80 13.51 -3.07
N GLU A 48 -11.55 13.42 -3.56
CA GLU A 48 -10.98 12.14 -4.01
C GLU A 48 -10.93 11.12 -2.84
N PHE A 49 -10.53 11.56 -1.66
CA PHE A 49 -10.49 10.69 -0.48
C PHE A 49 -11.90 10.28 0.00
N VAL A 50 -12.89 11.15 -0.09
CA VAL A 50 -14.30 10.80 0.21
C VAL A 50 -14.78 9.64 -0.68
N LYS A 51 -14.37 9.57 -1.95
CA LYS A 51 -14.70 8.44 -2.83
C LYS A 51 -14.09 7.13 -2.31
N VAL A 52 -12.88 7.18 -1.76
CA VAL A 52 -12.23 6.03 -1.12
C VAL A 52 -12.99 5.57 0.13
N LEU A 53 -13.44 6.51 0.96
CA LEU A 53 -14.30 6.21 2.11
C LEU A 53 -15.65 5.64 1.68
N ALA A 54 -16.24 6.17 0.60
CA ALA A 54 -17.48 5.63 0.02
C ALA A 54 -17.29 4.19 -0.48
N LEU A 55 -16.15 3.88 -1.12
CA LEU A 55 -15.80 2.52 -1.52
C LEU A 55 -15.70 1.59 -0.30
N PHE A 56 -15.04 2.00 0.78
CA PHE A 56 -14.97 1.24 2.03
C PHE A 56 -16.37 0.92 2.57
N ILE A 57 -17.24 1.93 2.69
CA ILE A 57 -18.63 1.74 3.16
C ILE A 57 -19.40 0.83 2.20
N PHE A 58 -19.28 1.05 0.89
CA PHE A 58 -19.94 0.21 -0.12
C PHE A 58 -19.57 -1.26 0.05
N ILE A 59 -18.28 -1.59 0.22
CA ILE A 59 -17.81 -2.97 0.44
C ILE A 59 -18.44 -3.54 1.70
N THR A 60 -18.45 -2.80 2.81
CA THR A 60 -19.01 -3.30 4.09
C THR A 60 -20.52 -3.53 4.02
N LEU A 61 -21.23 -2.84 3.14
CA LEU A 61 -22.68 -3.01 2.94
C LEU A 61 -23.01 -4.16 1.97
N THR A 62 -22.18 -4.37 0.94
CA THR A 62 -22.49 -5.28 -0.17
C THR A 62 -21.85 -6.65 -0.03
N VAL A 63 -20.63 -6.72 0.49
CA VAL A 63 -19.86 -7.96 0.59
C VAL A 63 -20.26 -8.74 1.87
N LYS A 64 -21.00 -9.84 1.71
CA LYS A 64 -21.53 -10.60 2.83
C LYS A 64 -21.20 -12.08 2.82
N THR A 65 -20.88 -12.60 1.65
CA THR A 65 -20.64 -14.03 1.45
C THR A 65 -19.22 -14.30 0.96
N LYS A 66 -18.79 -15.55 1.06
CA LYS A 66 -17.53 -16.00 0.45
C LYS A 66 -17.49 -15.69 -1.06
N ARG A 67 -18.64 -15.87 -1.75
CA ARG A 67 -18.72 -15.62 -3.20
C ARG A 67 -18.47 -14.15 -3.52
N ASP A 68 -19.07 -13.24 -2.75
CA ASP A 68 -18.87 -11.80 -2.95
C ASP A 68 -17.39 -11.43 -2.74
N ILE A 69 -16.77 -11.96 -1.66
CA ILE A 69 -15.36 -11.76 -1.36
C ILE A 69 -14.48 -12.29 -2.51
N ASP A 70 -14.71 -13.54 -2.94
CA ASP A 70 -13.92 -14.13 -4.02
C ASP A 70 -14.04 -13.30 -5.31
N THR A 71 -15.26 -12.86 -5.67
CA THR A 71 -15.50 -12.01 -6.84
C THR A 71 -14.73 -10.69 -6.73
N PHE A 72 -14.75 -10.06 -5.57
CA PHE A 72 -14.06 -8.81 -5.33
C PHE A 72 -12.52 -8.97 -5.38
N ILE A 73 -11.99 -10.03 -4.78
CA ILE A 73 -10.55 -10.34 -4.85
C ILE A 73 -10.13 -10.67 -6.28
N TRP A 74 -10.95 -11.41 -7.05
CA TRP A 74 -10.69 -11.64 -8.47
C TRP A 74 -10.63 -10.34 -9.26
N ALA A 75 -11.56 -9.41 -9.03
CA ALA A 75 -11.54 -8.11 -9.69
C ALA A 75 -10.28 -7.31 -9.37
N ILE A 76 -9.86 -7.25 -8.11
CA ILE A 76 -8.60 -6.60 -7.69
C ILE A 76 -7.40 -7.25 -8.39
N VAL A 77 -7.29 -8.58 -8.28
CA VAL A 77 -6.13 -9.32 -8.80
C VAL A 77 -6.05 -9.18 -10.32
N LEU A 78 -7.15 -9.38 -11.05
CA LEU A 78 -7.15 -9.25 -12.50
C LEU A 78 -6.86 -7.80 -12.93
N GLY A 79 -7.46 -6.80 -12.27
CA GLY A 79 -7.24 -5.39 -12.60
C GLY A 79 -5.79 -4.96 -12.47
N LEU A 80 -5.13 -5.34 -11.38
CA LEU A 80 -3.73 -5.00 -11.14
C LEU A 80 -2.76 -5.89 -11.92
N SER A 81 -2.96 -7.20 -11.86
CA SER A 81 -1.98 -8.16 -12.34
C SER A 81 -2.04 -8.41 -13.85
N ALA A 82 -3.16 -8.13 -14.52
CA ALA A 82 -3.21 -8.19 -15.98
C ALA A 82 -2.29 -7.14 -16.60
N TYR A 83 -2.34 -5.91 -16.10
CA TYR A 83 -1.42 -4.85 -16.53
C TYR A 83 0.04 -5.21 -16.18
N ALA A 84 0.30 -5.54 -14.92
CA ALA A 84 1.63 -5.90 -14.44
C ALA A 84 2.21 -7.09 -15.23
N GLY A 85 1.40 -8.12 -15.54
CA GLY A 85 1.81 -9.28 -16.32
C GLY A 85 2.16 -8.92 -17.75
N MET A 86 1.36 -8.07 -18.40
CA MET A 86 1.64 -7.60 -19.76
C MET A 86 2.96 -6.80 -19.82
N GLU A 87 3.19 -5.92 -18.86
CA GLU A 87 4.43 -5.14 -18.77
C GLU A 87 5.63 -6.04 -18.41
N ALA A 88 5.44 -7.07 -17.57
CA ALA A 88 6.48 -8.07 -17.27
C ALA A 88 6.91 -8.84 -18.52
N VAL A 89 5.98 -9.22 -19.38
CA VAL A 89 6.32 -9.88 -20.67
C VAL A 89 7.15 -8.95 -21.56
N LYS A 90 6.78 -7.67 -21.67
CA LYS A 90 7.59 -6.68 -22.42
C LYS A 90 8.98 -6.53 -21.83
N PHE A 91 9.09 -6.50 -20.49
CA PHE A 91 10.37 -6.44 -19.80
C PHE A 91 11.26 -7.65 -20.14
N ILE A 92 10.71 -8.86 -20.11
CA ILE A 92 11.44 -10.09 -20.48
C ILE A 92 11.87 -10.05 -21.95
N LEU A 93 10.95 -9.73 -22.86
CA LEU A 93 11.23 -9.70 -24.31
C LEU A 93 12.25 -8.64 -24.71
N SER A 94 12.34 -7.54 -23.94
CA SER A 94 13.36 -6.50 -24.15
C SER A 94 14.71 -6.80 -23.53
N GLY A 95 14.91 -7.99 -22.94
CA GLY A 95 16.13 -8.30 -22.19
C GLY A 95 16.37 -7.40 -21.00
N GLY A 96 15.28 -6.86 -20.40
CA GLY A 96 15.35 -5.93 -19.26
C GLY A 96 15.40 -4.45 -19.65
N GLY A 97 15.43 -4.09 -20.94
CA GLY A 97 15.49 -2.70 -21.38
C GLY A 97 14.16 -1.93 -21.21
N HIS A 98 13.03 -2.64 -21.09
CA HIS A 98 11.72 -2.02 -20.88
C HIS A 98 11.49 -1.69 -19.41
N ARG A 99 11.48 -0.41 -19.06
CA ARG A 99 11.20 0.02 -17.69
C ARG A 99 9.69 0.05 -17.41
N ILE A 100 9.25 -0.68 -16.40
CA ILE A 100 7.83 -0.76 -16.04
C ILE A 100 7.41 0.45 -15.21
N VAL A 101 6.41 1.16 -15.69
CA VAL A 101 5.75 2.29 -15.03
C VAL A 101 4.23 2.12 -15.13
N GLY A 102 3.48 2.77 -14.27
CA GLY A 102 2.02 2.73 -14.38
C GLY A 102 1.53 3.58 -15.56
N ARG A 103 0.36 3.24 -16.08
CA ARG A 103 -0.18 3.89 -17.29
C ARG A 103 -0.76 5.28 -16.99
N SER A 104 -1.45 5.42 -15.86
CA SER A 104 -2.12 6.67 -15.49
C SER A 104 -2.63 6.61 -14.03
N GLY A 105 -3.11 7.76 -13.53
CA GLY A 105 -3.74 7.87 -12.22
C GLY A 105 -2.78 7.73 -11.05
N ILE A 106 -3.28 7.23 -9.92
CA ILE A 106 -2.53 7.12 -8.67
C ILE A 106 -1.34 6.14 -8.76
N LEU A 107 -1.39 5.17 -9.67
CA LEU A 107 -0.34 4.18 -9.89
C LEU A 107 0.61 4.54 -11.06
N GLN A 108 0.61 5.77 -11.54
CA GLN A 108 1.47 6.19 -12.65
C GLN A 108 2.95 6.10 -12.31
N ASP A 109 3.33 6.43 -11.08
CA ASP A 109 4.70 6.25 -10.61
C ASP A 109 5.04 4.76 -10.45
N ARG A 110 6.24 4.39 -10.84
CA ARG A 110 6.75 3.02 -10.75
C ARG A 110 6.80 2.46 -9.33
N ASN A 111 7.07 3.33 -8.34
CA ASN A 111 7.13 2.90 -6.94
C ASN A 111 5.72 2.62 -6.42
N ASP A 112 4.74 3.45 -6.81
CA ASP A 112 3.33 3.27 -6.45
C ASP A 112 2.78 1.98 -7.05
N LEU A 113 3.09 1.70 -8.32
CA LEU A 113 2.76 0.44 -8.98
C LEU A 113 3.40 -0.77 -8.28
N ALA A 114 4.67 -0.68 -7.90
CA ALA A 114 5.36 -1.76 -7.19
C ALA A 114 4.72 -2.08 -5.83
N VAL A 115 4.21 -1.07 -5.10
CA VAL A 115 3.43 -1.28 -3.86
C VAL A 115 2.15 -2.06 -4.15
N ALA A 116 1.37 -1.63 -5.13
CA ALA A 116 0.11 -2.28 -5.49
C ALA A 116 0.33 -3.75 -5.88
N ILE A 117 1.37 -4.04 -6.68
CA ILE A 117 1.73 -5.41 -7.08
C ILE A 117 2.16 -6.25 -5.88
N ASN A 118 2.99 -5.70 -4.96
CA ASN A 118 3.37 -6.39 -3.73
C ASN A 118 2.15 -6.78 -2.88
N MET A 119 1.17 -5.87 -2.77
CA MET A 119 -0.08 -6.14 -2.06
C MET A 119 -0.94 -7.19 -2.77
N ALA A 120 -0.88 -7.30 -4.10
CA ALA A 120 -1.68 -8.25 -4.88
C ALA A 120 -1.15 -9.69 -4.77
N ILE A 121 0.17 -9.90 -4.60
CA ILE A 121 0.76 -11.26 -4.55
C ILE A 121 0.10 -12.16 -3.50
N PRO A 122 -0.08 -11.75 -2.21
CA PRO A 122 -0.78 -12.59 -1.23
C PRO A 122 -2.22 -12.91 -1.63
N LEU A 123 -2.92 -12.00 -2.30
CA LEU A 123 -4.28 -12.21 -2.79
C LEU A 123 -4.32 -13.23 -3.93
N ILE A 124 -3.32 -13.24 -4.82
CA ILE A 124 -3.17 -14.28 -5.85
C ILE A 124 -2.97 -15.65 -5.19
N LEU A 125 -2.13 -15.73 -4.16
CA LEU A 125 -1.89 -16.97 -3.42
C LEU A 125 -3.15 -17.45 -2.68
N TYR A 126 -3.97 -16.53 -2.17
CA TYR A 126 -5.29 -16.86 -1.64
C TYR A 126 -6.18 -17.49 -2.74
N LEU A 127 -6.34 -16.82 -3.89
CA LEU A 127 -7.15 -17.34 -5.01
C LEU A 127 -6.64 -18.70 -5.47
N TRP A 128 -5.33 -18.89 -5.57
CA TRP A 128 -4.74 -20.18 -5.88
C TRP A 128 -5.14 -21.27 -4.90
N SER A 129 -5.20 -20.95 -3.60
CA SER A 129 -5.55 -21.91 -2.55
C SER A 129 -7.00 -22.37 -2.60
N VAL A 130 -7.93 -21.48 -3.00
CA VAL A 130 -9.38 -21.76 -3.03
C VAL A 130 -9.90 -22.22 -4.39
N THR A 131 -9.15 -21.98 -5.46
CA THR A 131 -9.51 -22.41 -6.82
C THR A 131 -9.41 -23.94 -6.94
N LYS A 132 -10.42 -24.58 -7.56
CA LYS A 132 -10.45 -26.03 -7.80
C LYS A 132 -9.88 -26.42 -9.16
N HIS A 133 -10.08 -25.58 -10.18
CA HIS A 133 -9.69 -25.86 -11.57
C HIS A 133 -8.18 -25.79 -11.75
N LYS A 134 -7.58 -26.90 -12.24
CA LYS A 134 -6.12 -27.04 -12.42
C LYS A 134 -5.53 -25.96 -13.35
N HIS A 135 -6.18 -25.67 -14.46
CA HIS A 135 -5.68 -24.65 -15.40
C HIS A 135 -5.68 -23.24 -14.80
N LEU A 136 -6.71 -22.88 -14.03
CA LEU A 136 -6.73 -21.59 -13.31
C LEU A 136 -5.64 -21.51 -12.24
N LYS A 137 -5.36 -22.63 -11.55
CA LYS A 137 -4.24 -22.68 -10.58
C LYS A 137 -2.89 -22.43 -11.27
N ILE A 138 -2.65 -23.05 -12.42
CA ILE A 138 -1.43 -22.84 -13.20
C ILE A 138 -1.34 -21.38 -13.65
N GLY A 139 -2.45 -20.81 -14.16
CA GLY A 139 -2.53 -19.41 -14.55
C GLY A 139 -2.22 -18.45 -13.40
N LEU A 140 -2.75 -18.71 -12.19
CA LEU A 140 -2.47 -17.90 -11.00
C LEU A 140 -1.01 -17.98 -10.55
N ILE A 141 -0.35 -19.14 -10.66
CA ILE A 141 1.10 -19.25 -10.42
C ILE A 141 1.87 -18.43 -11.45
N GLY A 142 1.55 -18.58 -12.74
CA GLY A 142 2.16 -17.78 -13.81
C GLY A 142 1.97 -16.29 -13.57
N LEU A 143 0.78 -15.86 -13.16
CA LEU A 143 0.47 -14.47 -12.83
C LEU A 143 1.28 -13.97 -11.61
N ALA A 144 1.44 -14.79 -10.57
CA ALA A 144 2.28 -14.44 -9.42
C ALA A 144 3.75 -14.27 -9.83
N LEU A 145 4.28 -15.15 -10.67
CA LEU A 145 5.65 -15.04 -11.20
C LEU A 145 5.83 -13.79 -12.07
N LEU A 146 4.87 -13.49 -12.95
CA LEU A 146 4.89 -12.26 -13.75
C LEU A 146 4.83 -11.01 -12.87
N ASN A 147 4.07 -11.02 -11.77
CA ASN A 147 4.06 -9.92 -10.80
C ASN A 147 5.42 -9.74 -10.11
N VAL A 148 6.12 -10.83 -9.79
CA VAL A 148 7.50 -10.75 -9.25
C VAL A 148 8.42 -10.10 -10.27
N VAL A 149 8.37 -10.54 -11.54
CA VAL A 149 9.15 -9.94 -12.64
C VAL A 149 8.77 -8.46 -12.82
N ALA A 150 7.48 -8.13 -12.76
CA ALA A 150 7.02 -6.74 -12.88
C ALA A 150 7.63 -5.85 -11.79
N ILE A 151 7.66 -6.29 -10.52
CA ILE A 151 8.29 -5.52 -9.44
C ILE A 151 9.77 -5.25 -9.75
N VAL A 152 10.52 -6.26 -10.20
CA VAL A 152 11.92 -6.10 -10.60
C VAL A 152 12.03 -5.09 -11.76
N GLY A 153 11.17 -5.22 -12.79
CA GLY A 153 11.15 -4.36 -13.97
C GLY A 153 10.71 -2.90 -13.68
N THR A 154 10.13 -2.60 -12.51
CA THR A 154 9.89 -1.21 -12.07
C THR A 154 11.19 -0.49 -11.71
N TYR A 155 12.28 -1.20 -11.43
CA TYR A 155 13.51 -0.64 -10.86
C TYR A 155 13.28 0.13 -9.55
N SER A 156 12.22 -0.20 -8.81
CA SER A 156 11.90 0.39 -7.50
C SER A 156 12.66 -0.33 -6.39
N ARG A 157 13.60 0.35 -5.75
CA ARG A 157 14.32 -0.19 -4.57
C ARG A 157 13.34 -0.56 -3.45
N GLY A 158 12.39 0.33 -3.16
CA GLY A 158 11.36 0.10 -2.14
C GLY A 158 10.44 -1.07 -2.49
N GLY A 159 10.05 -1.19 -3.76
CA GLY A 159 9.27 -2.32 -4.25
C GLY A 159 10.02 -3.64 -4.12
N PHE A 160 11.32 -3.66 -4.46
CA PHE A 160 12.17 -4.84 -4.31
C PHE A 160 12.38 -5.26 -2.87
N ILE A 161 12.67 -4.30 -1.96
CA ILE A 161 12.78 -4.58 -0.51
C ILE A 161 11.46 -5.16 0.01
N GLY A 162 10.33 -4.59 -0.38
CA GLY A 162 9.01 -5.10 -0.02
C GLY A 162 8.78 -6.54 -0.50
N LEU A 163 9.19 -6.85 -1.73
CA LEU A 163 9.11 -8.20 -2.29
C LEU A 163 9.96 -9.20 -1.49
N VAL A 164 11.20 -8.83 -1.13
CA VAL A 164 12.10 -9.67 -0.34
C VAL A 164 11.50 -9.95 1.05
N ILE A 165 10.98 -8.93 1.72
CA ILE A 165 10.35 -9.08 3.04
C ILE A 165 9.07 -9.92 2.93
N LEU A 166 8.26 -9.71 1.90
CA LEU A 166 7.07 -10.51 1.63
C LEU A 166 7.42 -11.98 1.38
N ALA A 167 8.42 -12.23 0.53
CA ALA A 167 8.91 -13.58 0.25
C ALA A 167 9.45 -14.26 1.52
N PHE A 168 10.19 -13.53 2.35
CA PHE A 168 10.67 -14.02 3.65
C PHE A 168 9.51 -14.34 4.61
N ALA A 169 8.49 -13.46 4.69
CA ALA A 169 7.31 -13.70 5.52
C ALA A 169 6.51 -14.93 5.05
N ILE A 170 6.39 -15.16 3.74
CA ILE A 170 5.77 -16.36 3.16
C ILE A 170 6.62 -17.60 3.46
N TRP A 171 7.94 -17.49 3.32
CA TRP A 171 8.88 -18.58 3.62
C TRP A 171 8.80 -19.02 5.08
N LEU A 172 8.76 -18.09 6.03
CA LEU A 172 8.61 -18.41 7.46
C LEU A 172 7.36 -19.25 7.75
N LYS A 173 6.28 -19.04 6.98
CA LYS A 173 5.00 -19.76 7.12
C LYS A 173 4.96 -21.08 6.35
N SER A 174 5.91 -21.32 5.46
CA SER A 174 5.95 -22.52 4.62
C SER A 174 6.38 -23.75 5.41
N ASN A 175 5.74 -24.89 5.13
CA ASN A 175 6.17 -26.19 5.62
C ASN A 175 7.37 -26.73 4.81
N ARG A 176 7.72 -26.13 3.67
CA ARG A 176 8.80 -26.57 2.76
C ARG A 176 9.96 -25.55 2.77
N LYS A 177 10.35 -25.10 3.96
CA LYS A 177 11.37 -24.03 4.12
C LYS A 177 12.69 -24.33 3.43
N LEU A 178 13.21 -25.56 3.57
CA LEU A 178 14.46 -25.97 2.95
C LEU A 178 14.40 -25.97 1.41
N LEU A 179 13.27 -26.43 0.83
CA LEU A 179 13.08 -26.40 -0.61
C LEU A 179 13.07 -24.97 -1.17
N PHE A 180 12.33 -24.05 -0.52
CA PHE A 180 12.30 -22.65 -0.95
C PHE A 180 13.64 -21.95 -0.73
N ALA A 181 14.36 -22.23 0.38
CA ALA A 181 15.71 -21.73 0.59
C ALA A 181 16.67 -22.22 -0.50
N PHE A 182 16.64 -23.51 -0.84
CA PHE A 182 17.45 -24.09 -1.89
C PHE A 182 17.16 -23.46 -3.28
N ILE A 183 15.88 -23.30 -3.63
CA ILE A 183 15.48 -22.62 -4.87
C ILE A 183 15.99 -21.17 -4.86
N ALA A 184 15.87 -20.45 -3.76
CA ALA A 184 16.34 -19.05 -3.65
C ALA A 184 17.87 -18.96 -3.82
N ILE A 185 18.63 -19.85 -3.18
CA ILE A 185 20.09 -19.90 -3.30
C ILE A 185 20.54 -20.17 -4.74
N LEU A 186 19.84 -21.02 -5.45
CA LEU A 186 20.15 -21.30 -6.87
C LEU A 186 19.68 -20.18 -7.82
N ALA A 187 18.51 -19.59 -7.56
CA ALA A 187 17.93 -18.57 -8.42
C ALA A 187 18.61 -17.20 -8.27
N MET A 188 19.01 -16.82 -7.06
CA MET A 188 19.58 -15.49 -6.80
C MET A 188 20.83 -15.17 -7.63
N PRO A 189 21.86 -16.05 -7.72
CA PRO A 189 23.02 -15.79 -8.57
C PRO A 189 22.66 -15.64 -10.04
N ILE A 190 21.73 -16.48 -10.54
CA ILE A 190 21.27 -16.44 -11.94
C ILE A 190 20.54 -15.12 -12.22
N LEU A 191 19.63 -14.73 -11.33
CA LEU A 191 18.90 -13.45 -11.43
C LEU A 191 19.85 -12.26 -11.37
N TYR A 192 20.84 -12.28 -10.46
CA TYR A 192 21.84 -11.22 -10.35
C TYR A 192 22.75 -11.13 -11.57
N ALA A 193 23.23 -12.27 -12.10
CA ALA A 193 24.08 -12.30 -13.30
C ALA A 193 23.37 -11.70 -14.51
N ASN A 194 22.08 -12.01 -14.67
CA ASN A 194 21.25 -11.53 -15.78
C ASN A 194 20.48 -10.23 -15.48
N ALA A 195 20.69 -9.61 -14.31
CA ALA A 195 20.06 -8.33 -13.98
C ALA A 195 20.63 -7.22 -14.89
N PRO A 196 19.76 -6.32 -15.41
CA PRO A 196 20.18 -5.18 -16.22
C PRO A 196 21.21 -4.30 -15.49
N THR A 197 22.14 -3.71 -16.25
CA THR A 197 23.21 -2.85 -15.70
C THR A 197 22.63 -1.69 -14.89
N GLU A 198 21.58 -1.02 -15.41
CA GLU A 198 20.89 0.03 -14.66
C GLU A 198 20.34 -0.42 -13.30
N TRP A 199 19.89 -1.67 -13.20
CA TRP A 199 19.41 -2.21 -11.92
C TRP A 199 20.58 -2.40 -10.93
N LYS A 200 21.72 -2.96 -11.41
CA LYS A 200 22.94 -3.16 -10.61
C LYS A 200 23.51 -1.82 -10.13
N GLU A 201 23.63 -0.84 -11.02
CA GLU A 201 24.10 0.52 -10.69
C GLU A 201 23.21 1.18 -9.64
N ARG A 202 21.87 1.07 -9.76
CA ARG A 202 20.94 1.61 -8.77
C ARG A 202 21.05 0.94 -7.41
N GLN A 203 21.37 -0.35 -7.35
CA GLN A 203 21.59 -1.03 -6.06
C GLN A 203 22.96 -0.62 -5.46
N ALA A 204 24.00 -0.45 -6.27
CA ALA A 204 25.31 -0.02 -5.82
C ALA A 204 25.31 1.39 -5.20
N THR A 205 24.45 2.31 -5.68
CA THR A 205 24.34 3.67 -5.12
C THR A 205 23.62 3.74 -3.77
N VAL A 206 23.27 2.62 -3.13
CA VAL A 206 22.67 2.64 -1.79
C VAL A 206 23.66 3.17 -0.75
N GLU A 207 24.95 2.87 -0.87
CA GLU A 207 25.99 3.30 0.08
C GLU A 207 26.24 4.82 0.01
N THR A 208 26.11 5.46 -1.18
CA THR A 208 26.32 6.89 -1.38
C THR A 208 25.01 7.69 -1.43
N ALA A 209 23.86 7.03 -1.21
CA ALA A 209 22.54 7.63 -1.39
C ALA A 209 22.30 8.86 -0.51
N SER A 210 22.91 8.95 0.68
CA SER A 210 22.74 10.08 1.59
C SER A 210 23.46 11.37 1.14
N THR A 211 24.47 11.25 0.29
CA THR A 211 25.34 12.38 -0.13
C THR A 211 25.21 12.72 -1.60
N GLU A 212 24.89 11.76 -2.46
CA GLU A 212 24.95 11.92 -3.92
C GLU A 212 23.63 11.64 -4.65
N ASP A 213 22.76 10.80 -4.07
CA ASP A 213 21.45 10.49 -4.70
C ASP A 213 20.46 11.64 -4.48
N GLY A 214 20.30 12.51 -5.47
CA GLY A 214 19.34 13.64 -5.42
C GLY A 214 17.89 13.21 -5.15
N SER A 215 17.52 11.96 -5.46
CA SER A 215 16.19 11.44 -5.13
C SER A 215 16.04 11.16 -3.62
N PHE A 216 17.08 10.63 -2.97
CA PHE A 216 17.06 10.38 -1.53
C PHE A 216 17.15 11.67 -0.73
N ILE A 217 18.03 12.58 -1.13
CA ILE A 217 18.16 13.93 -0.53
C ILE A 217 16.83 14.68 -0.61
N GLY A 218 16.16 14.66 -1.77
CA GLY A 218 14.85 15.28 -1.93
C GLY A 218 13.77 14.70 -1.02
N ARG A 219 13.84 13.41 -0.67
CA ARG A 219 12.95 12.80 0.34
C ARG A 219 13.31 13.26 1.76
N LEU A 220 14.58 13.34 2.10
CA LEU A 220 15.01 13.85 3.41
C LEU A 220 14.52 15.29 3.62
N TRP A 221 14.65 16.16 2.63
CA TRP A 221 14.08 17.50 2.69
C TRP A 221 12.57 17.46 2.92
N ALA A 222 11.84 16.65 2.14
CA ALA A 222 10.39 16.53 2.28
C ALA A 222 9.96 15.95 3.66
N TRP A 223 10.73 15.04 4.25
CA TRP A 223 10.47 14.49 5.59
C TRP A 223 10.74 15.53 6.69
N LYS A 224 11.80 16.31 6.57
CA LYS A 224 12.09 17.42 7.48
C LYS A 224 10.98 18.47 7.42
N ILE A 225 10.61 18.91 6.21
CA ILE A 225 9.50 19.84 6.01
C ILE A 225 8.18 19.28 6.55
N ALA A 226 7.89 18.00 6.31
CA ALA A 226 6.71 17.33 6.86
C ALA A 226 6.66 17.40 8.39
N THR A 227 7.83 17.23 9.02
CA THR A 227 7.96 17.28 10.48
C THR A 227 7.82 18.71 11.00
N LEU A 228 8.45 19.69 10.35
CA LEU A 228 8.34 21.11 10.71
C LEU A 228 6.89 21.61 10.60
N ILE A 229 6.19 21.26 9.50
CA ILE A 229 4.76 21.54 9.34
C ILE A 229 3.95 20.97 10.52
N ALA A 230 4.25 19.73 10.92
CA ALA A 230 3.54 19.08 12.02
C ALA A 230 3.91 19.65 13.40
N LEU A 231 5.12 20.14 13.60
CA LEU A 231 5.52 20.83 14.85
C LEU A 231 4.78 22.16 15.01
N ASP A 232 4.65 22.93 13.94
CA ASP A 232 3.90 24.19 13.96
C ASP A 232 2.38 23.99 14.05
N ASN A 233 1.89 22.87 13.48
CA ASN A 233 0.45 22.54 13.46
C ASN A 233 0.24 21.10 13.96
N PRO A 234 0.49 20.81 15.25
CA PRO A 234 0.61 19.44 15.76
C PRO A 234 -0.70 18.65 15.69
N ILE A 235 -1.82 19.33 15.69
CA ILE A 235 -3.15 18.72 15.71
C ILE A 235 -3.66 18.50 14.28
N THR A 236 -3.67 19.52 13.43
CA THR A 236 -4.31 19.51 12.12
C THR A 236 -3.35 19.30 10.95
N GLY A 237 -2.06 19.53 11.16
CA GLY A 237 -1.08 19.56 10.06
C GLY A 237 -1.34 20.72 9.08
N GLY A 238 -0.81 20.59 7.86
CA GLY A 238 -0.90 21.59 6.79
C GLY A 238 -1.91 21.25 5.68
N GLY A 239 -2.73 20.21 5.85
CA GLY A 239 -3.70 19.77 4.86
C GLY A 239 -3.15 18.82 3.77
N PHE A 240 -4.02 18.41 2.85
CA PHE A 240 -3.63 17.50 1.76
C PHE A 240 -2.46 18.06 0.95
N LYS A 241 -1.46 17.20 0.70
CA LYS A 241 -0.25 17.53 -0.05
C LYS A 241 0.58 18.71 0.48
N ALA A 242 0.54 18.97 1.77
CA ALA A 242 1.27 20.05 2.42
C ALA A 242 2.77 20.10 2.01
N THR A 243 3.45 18.95 1.87
CA THR A 243 4.86 18.91 1.44
C THR A 243 5.10 19.34 0.01
N THR A 244 4.08 19.35 -0.85
CA THR A 244 4.18 19.80 -2.25
C THR A 244 3.64 21.20 -2.47
N ASP A 245 3.15 21.86 -1.43
CA ASP A 245 2.74 23.25 -1.50
C ASP A 245 3.97 24.16 -1.53
N ALA A 246 4.02 25.07 -2.50
CA ALA A 246 5.18 25.92 -2.72
C ALA A 246 5.37 26.96 -1.60
N VAL A 247 4.31 27.40 -0.95
CA VAL A 247 4.38 28.37 0.13
C VAL A 247 4.93 27.71 1.38
N LEU A 248 4.34 26.57 1.79
CA LEU A 248 4.82 25.79 2.94
C LEU A 248 6.26 25.32 2.72
N TRP A 249 6.59 24.85 1.52
CA TRP A 249 7.94 24.41 1.19
C TRP A 249 8.98 25.52 1.41
N ARG A 250 8.74 26.71 0.87
CA ARG A 250 9.65 27.85 1.03
C ARG A 250 9.74 28.33 2.47
N MET A 251 8.66 28.26 3.23
CA MET A 251 8.62 28.66 4.63
C MET A 251 9.64 27.91 5.48
N TYR A 252 9.76 26.59 5.25
CA TYR A 252 10.62 25.71 6.06
C TYR A 252 11.94 25.35 5.37
N ALA A 253 12.14 25.77 4.11
CA ALA A 253 13.35 25.39 3.35
C ALA A 253 14.64 25.77 4.05
N ASN A 254 14.68 26.98 4.67
CA ASN A 254 15.88 27.51 5.34
C ASN A 254 16.19 26.78 6.65
N GLU A 255 15.22 26.14 7.28
CA GLU A 255 15.40 25.40 8.53
C GLU A 255 15.87 23.95 8.32
N THR A 256 15.67 23.43 7.10
CA THR A 256 15.95 22.01 6.80
C THR A 256 17.39 21.58 6.96
N PRO A 257 18.46 22.39 6.67
CA PRO A 257 19.83 21.92 6.77
C PRO A 257 20.18 21.34 8.14
N ASP A 258 19.86 22.06 9.20
CA ASP A 258 20.25 21.76 10.57
C ASP A 258 19.13 21.07 11.37
N PHE A 259 17.94 20.91 10.79
CA PHE A 259 16.84 20.27 11.47
C PHE A 259 17.02 18.75 11.59
N GLY A 260 16.94 18.24 12.82
CA GLY A 260 17.02 16.80 13.13
C GLY A 260 18.44 16.24 13.11
N PRO A 261 18.60 14.91 13.26
CA PRO A 261 19.90 14.28 13.47
C PRO A 261 20.77 14.15 12.20
N ILE A 262 20.18 14.35 11.03
CA ILE A 262 20.86 14.19 9.73
C ILE A 262 20.97 15.56 9.08
N TYR A 263 22.20 16.06 8.93
CA TYR A 263 22.45 17.27 8.14
C TYR A 263 22.08 17.05 6.66
N THR A 264 21.48 18.06 6.04
CA THR A 264 21.23 18.07 4.60
C THR A 264 21.76 19.37 3.99
N LYS A 265 22.20 19.30 2.73
CA LYS A 265 22.53 20.52 1.99
C LYS A 265 21.30 21.46 1.96
N PRO A 266 21.52 22.79 1.89
CA PRO A 266 20.43 23.75 1.68
C PRO A 266 19.61 23.38 0.42
N ILE A 267 18.32 23.65 0.48
CA ILE A 267 17.43 23.43 -0.66
C ILE A 267 17.68 24.55 -1.69
N PRO A 268 18.01 24.22 -2.94
CA PRO A 268 18.15 25.22 -4.00
C PRO A 268 16.84 26.02 -4.18
N PRO A 269 16.89 27.37 -4.29
CA PRO A 269 15.69 28.22 -4.40
C PRO A 269 14.78 27.87 -5.58
N GLU A 270 15.37 27.39 -6.68
CA GLU A 270 14.70 26.99 -7.92
C GLU A 270 14.06 25.60 -7.83
N LEU A 271 14.36 24.82 -6.78
CA LEU A 271 13.86 23.46 -6.66
C LEU A 271 12.35 23.45 -6.41
N THR A 272 11.63 22.67 -7.21
CA THR A 272 10.20 22.44 -7.01
C THR A 272 9.96 21.58 -5.77
N PRO A 273 8.91 21.86 -4.98
CA PRO A 273 8.52 21.07 -3.83
C PRO A 273 8.43 19.57 -4.15
N LYS A 274 8.87 18.73 -3.21
CA LYS A 274 8.87 17.26 -3.36
C LYS A 274 7.78 16.61 -2.52
N ALA A 275 7.17 15.58 -3.07
CA ALA A 275 6.30 14.71 -2.29
C ALA A 275 7.13 13.97 -1.22
N ALA A 276 6.50 13.64 -0.09
CA ALA A 276 7.17 12.93 0.99
C ALA A 276 7.66 11.53 0.58
N HIS A 277 7.03 10.91 -0.43
CA HIS A 277 7.29 9.52 -0.82
C HIS A 277 7.44 8.59 0.39
N ASN A 278 6.55 8.79 1.36
CA ASN A 278 6.44 8.01 2.59
C ASN A 278 5.04 8.25 3.16
N ILE A 279 4.25 7.20 3.32
CA ILE A 279 2.86 7.30 3.77
C ILE A 279 2.75 7.92 5.16
N TYR A 280 3.71 7.70 6.04
CA TYR A 280 3.70 8.22 7.41
C TYR A 280 3.97 9.72 7.44
N PHE A 281 5.01 10.18 6.75
CA PHE A 281 5.30 11.60 6.62
C PHE A 281 4.25 12.35 5.77
N GLN A 282 3.63 11.66 4.80
CA GLN A 282 2.48 12.21 4.07
C GLN A 282 1.32 12.54 5.01
N VAL A 283 0.95 11.59 5.89
CA VAL A 283 -0.13 11.80 6.87
C VAL A 283 0.29 12.80 7.94
N LEU A 284 1.53 12.73 8.42
CA LEU A 284 2.07 13.66 9.40
C LEU A 284 1.97 15.11 8.91
N ALA A 285 2.45 15.39 7.70
CA ALA A 285 2.35 16.72 7.11
C ALA A 285 0.90 17.17 6.89
N SER A 286 0.04 16.24 6.43
CA SER A 286 -1.33 16.57 6.05
C SER A 286 -2.27 16.74 7.24
N ALA A 287 -2.08 15.96 8.32
CA ALA A 287 -3.07 15.81 9.39
C ALA A 287 -2.47 15.92 10.81
N GLY A 288 -1.21 16.31 10.92
CA GLY A 288 -0.50 16.46 12.20
C GLY A 288 -0.23 15.13 12.91
N PHE A 289 0.27 15.22 14.13
CA PHE A 289 0.56 14.03 14.95
C PHE A 289 -0.71 13.25 15.32
N PHE A 290 -1.82 13.96 15.54
CA PHE A 290 -3.09 13.29 15.85
C PHE A 290 -3.59 12.47 14.64
N GLY A 291 -3.56 13.05 13.43
CA GLY A 291 -3.95 12.31 12.23
C GLY A 291 -3.05 11.10 11.97
N LEU A 292 -1.73 11.23 12.19
CA LEU A 292 -0.79 10.11 12.11
C LEU A 292 -1.13 9.02 13.13
N PHE A 293 -1.42 9.41 14.38
CA PHE A 293 -1.82 8.46 15.42
C PHE A 293 -3.09 7.68 15.02
N VAL A 294 -4.12 8.37 14.53
CA VAL A 294 -5.37 7.73 14.07
C VAL A 294 -5.10 6.77 12.90
N PHE A 295 -4.26 7.18 11.94
CA PHE A 295 -3.86 6.36 10.80
C PHE A 295 -3.13 5.07 11.23
N LEU A 296 -2.18 5.18 12.16
CA LEU A 296 -1.46 4.03 12.72
C LEU A 296 -2.38 3.10 13.51
N CYS A 297 -3.30 3.66 14.30
CA CYS A 297 -4.33 2.88 14.99
C CYS A 297 -5.23 2.13 14.02
N MET A 298 -5.65 2.78 12.92
CA MET A 298 -6.45 2.17 11.87
C MET A 298 -5.76 0.94 11.25
N LEU A 299 -4.50 1.10 10.81
CA LEU A 299 -3.72 0.01 10.21
C LEU A 299 -3.43 -1.11 11.22
N SER A 300 -3.04 -0.76 12.44
CA SER A 300 -2.78 -1.72 13.52
C SER A 300 -4.04 -2.52 13.86
N LYS A 301 -5.18 -1.85 13.99
CA LYS A 301 -6.46 -2.50 14.26
C LYS A 301 -6.87 -3.44 13.14
N ALA A 302 -6.67 -3.05 11.90
CA ALA A 302 -6.93 -3.89 10.73
C ALA A 302 -6.07 -5.16 10.76
N TYR A 303 -4.77 -5.02 11.02
CA TYR A 303 -3.85 -6.14 11.14
C TYR A 303 -4.27 -7.10 12.27
N PHE A 304 -4.49 -6.59 13.48
CA PHE A 304 -4.85 -7.43 14.63
C PHE A 304 -6.22 -8.08 14.49
N LEU A 305 -7.21 -7.40 13.90
CA LEU A 305 -8.51 -7.99 13.64
C LEU A 305 -8.41 -9.10 12.58
N SER A 306 -7.60 -8.90 11.54
CA SER A 306 -7.34 -9.93 10.54
C SER A 306 -6.65 -11.16 11.15
N GLN A 307 -5.65 -10.97 12.04
CA GLN A 307 -5.03 -12.07 12.79
C GLN A 307 -6.04 -12.79 13.71
N LYS A 308 -6.94 -12.06 14.35
CA LYS A 308 -8.02 -12.62 15.17
C LYS A 308 -8.97 -13.45 14.31
N ASN A 309 -9.38 -12.96 13.14
CA ASN A 309 -10.23 -13.69 12.20
C ASN A 309 -9.53 -14.95 11.68
N LYS A 310 -8.23 -14.88 11.36
CA LYS A 310 -7.39 -16.04 11.03
C LYS A 310 -7.43 -17.11 12.15
N SER A 311 -7.24 -16.70 13.41
CA SER A 311 -7.23 -17.62 14.55
C SER A 311 -8.60 -18.26 14.77
N ARG A 312 -9.68 -17.48 14.68
CA ARG A 312 -11.08 -17.97 14.79
C ARG A 312 -11.39 -18.96 13.67
N SER A 313 -11.07 -18.61 12.41
CA SER A 313 -11.26 -19.48 11.24
C SER A 313 -10.50 -20.80 11.38
N LYS A 314 -9.26 -20.76 11.92
CA LYS A 314 -8.46 -21.96 12.19
C LYS A 314 -9.15 -22.88 13.20
N LYS A 315 -9.67 -22.31 14.30
CA LYS A 315 -10.39 -23.06 15.35
C LYS A 315 -11.68 -23.67 14.80
N ALA A 316 -12.40 -22.95 13.93
CA ALA A 316 -13.65 -23.42 13.32
C ALA A 316 -13.43 -24.37 12.11
N GLY A 317 -12.19 -24.54 11.64
CA GLY A 317 -11.87 -25.37 10.47
C GLY A 317 -12.22 -24.71 9.11
N ILE A 318 -12.45 -23.39 9.08
CA ILE A 318 -12.81 -22.63 7.86
C ILE A 318 -11.54 -22.19 7.10
N LYS A 319 -10.99 -23.11 6.31
CA LYS A 319 -9.69 -22.91 5.63
C LYS A 319 -9.62 -21.68 4.74
N TRP A 320 -10.66 -21.39 3.94
CA TRP A 320 -10.65 -20.24 3.02
C TRP A 320 -10.56 -18.91 3.78
N SER A 321 -11.34 -18.75 4.85
CA SER A 321 -11.33 -17.51 5.65
C SER A 321 -10.01 -17.35 6.42
N GLN A 322 -9.42 -18.47 6.89
CA GLN A 322 -8.09 -18.48 7.48
C GLN A 322 -7.04 -18.00 6.48
N THR A 323 -7.04 -18.55 5.24
CA THR A 323 -6.05 -18.21 4.21
C THR A 323 -6.22 -16.77 3.73
N LEU A 324 -7.47 -16.30 3.56
CA LEU A 324 -7.74 -14.92 3.18
C LEU A 324 -7.26 -13.92 4.24
N SER A 325 -7.60 -14.19 5.51
CA SER A 325 -7.15 -13.34 6.63
C SER A 325 -5.62 -13.28 6.71
N ASP A 326 -4.94 -14.38 6.42
CA ASP A 326 -3.47 -14.41 6.35
C ASP A 326 -2.93 -13.63 5.16
N ALA A 327 -3.55 -13.76 3.99
CA ALA A 327 -3.19 -12.99 2.80
C ALA A 327 -3.34 -11.48 3.02
N ILE A 328 -4.44 -11.04 3.64
CA ILE A 328 -4.66 -9.63 3.97
C ILE A 328 -3.60 -9.12 4.97
N CYS A 329 -3.25 -9.90 5.99
CA CYS A 329 -2.16 -9.54 6.91
C CYS A 329 -0.84 -9.32 6.15
N LEU A 330 -0.50 -10.22 5.23
CA LEU A 330 0.71 -10.09 4.40
C LEU A 330 0.67 -8.86 3.49
N SER A 331 -0.50 -8.57 2.88
CA SER A 331 -0.68 -7.39 2.05
C SER A 331 -0.57 -6.09 2.85
N LEU A 332 -1.11 -6.05 4.08
CA LEU A 332 -0.97 -4.89 4.98
C LEU A 332 0.48 -4.69 5.43
N VAL A 333 1.21 -5.78 5.71
CA VAL A 333 2.65 -5.70 6.03
C VAL A 333 3.44 -5.20 4.82
N ALA A 334 3.18 -5.75 3.62
CA ALA A 334 3.79 -5.27 2.39
C ALA A 334 3.53 -3.77 2.17
N TYR A 335 2.28 -3.33 2.35
CA TYR A 335 1.93 -1.91 2.27
C TYR A 335 2.68 -1.05 3.28
N GLY A 336 2.71 -1.45 4.56
CA GLY A 336 3.37 -0.68 5.62
C GLY A 336 4.88 -0.51 5.37
N ILE A 337 5.54 -1.51 4.80
CA ILE A 337 6.97 -1.48 4.50
C ILE A 337 7.25 -0.72 3.19
N THR A 338 6.56 -1.08 2.10
CA THR A 338 6.76 -0.41 0.82
C THR A 338 6.27 1.02 0.84
N GLY A 339 5.31 1.32 1.70
CA GLY A 339 4.77 2.65 1.99
C GLY A 339 5.80 3.66 2.51
N LEU A 340 6.95 3.21 3.01
CA LEU A 340 8.10 4.06 3.35
C LEU A 340 8.72 4.76 2.12
N ASN A 341 8.33 4.35 0.91
CA ASN A 341 8.91 4.87 -0.34
C ASN A 341 7.90 5.51 -1.29
N VAL A 342 6.63 5.69 -0.87
CA VAL A 342 5.54 6.18 -1.71
C VAL A 342 4.58 7.10 -0.95
N SER A 343 3.83 7.92 -1.68
CA SER A 343 2.80 8.81 -1.11
C SER A 343 1.39 8.24 -1.34
N LEU A 344 1.14 7.02 -0.85
CA LEU A 344 -0.09 6.25 -1.04
C LEU A 344 -0.91 6.07 0.26
N ALA A 345 -0.88 7.02 1.19
CA ALA A 345 -1.65 6.92 2.44
C ALA A 345 -3.17 6.81 2.23
N TYR A 346 -3.68 7.34 1.12
CA TYR A 346 -5.11 7.35 0.76
C TYR A 346 -5.46 6.35 -0.36
N PHE A 347 -4.68 5.28 -0.49
CA PHE A 347 -4.79 4.31 -1.56
C PHE A 347 -6.00 3.39 -1.41
N GLU A 348 -6.86 3.34 -2.42
CA GLU A 348 -8.14 2.63 -2.43
C GLU A 348 -8.03 1.15 -2.04
N LEU A 349 -6.96 0.48 -2.47
CA LEU A 349 -6.75 -0.95 -2.19
C LEU A 349 -6.65 -1.23 -0.69
N VAL A 350 -6.04 -0.34 0.09
CA VAL A 350 -5.95 -0.48 1.54
C VAL A 350 -7.35 -0.43 2.15
N TYR A 351 -8.15 0.57 1.80
CA TYR A 351 -9.51 0.73 2.32
C TYR A 351 -10.43 -0.39 1.84
N ALA A 352 -10.23 -0.91 0.63
CA ALA A 352 -10.91 -2.10 0.15
C ALA A 352 -10.59 -3.32 1.02
N MET A 353 -9.34 -3.53 1.40
CA MET A 353 -8.94 -4.59 2.33
C MET A 353 -9.55 -4.41 3.72
N LEU A 354 -9.59 -3.17 4.23
CA LEU A 354 -10.29 -2.85 5.49
C LEU A 354 -11.77 -3.24 5.41
N GLY A 355 -12.44 -2.96 4.29
CA GLY A 355 -13.82 -3.36 4.04
C GLY A 355 -14.02 -4.87 4.04
N ILE A 356 -13.09 -5.64 3.44
CA ILE A 356 -13.14 -7.10 3.44
C ILE A 356 -12.93 -7.66 4.85
N ILE A 357 -12.01 -7.11 5.65
CA ILE A 357 -11.81 -7.52 7.04
C ILE A 357 -13.10 -7.32 7.85
N VAL A 358 -13.75 -6.18 7.65
CA VAL A 358 -15.06 -5.89 8.27
C VAL A 358 -16.12 -6.89 7.81
N ALA A 359 -16.18 -7.19 6.50
CA ALA A 359 -17.14 -8.16 5.96
C ALA A 359 -16.97 -9.56 6.60
N ILE A 360 -15.74 -10.02 6.80
CA ILE A 360 -15.44 -11.28 7.47
C ILE A 360 -15.90 -11.24 8.94
N ASP A 361 -15.58 -10.18 9.67
CA ASP A 361 -15.88 -10.08 11.11
C ASP A 361 -17.38 -9.84 11.37
N ALA A 362 -18.00 -8.90 10.68
CA ALA A 362 -19.40 -8.52 10.86
C ALA A 362 -20.38 -9.65 10.48
N ASN A 363 -20.05 -10.44 9.45
CA ASN A 363 -20.89 -11.55 8.98
C ASN A 363 -20.43 -12.91 9.58
N LYS A 364 -19.47 -12.90 10.50
CA LYS A 364 -18.93 -14.10 11.18
C LYS A 364 -18.50 -15.20 10.20
N LEU A 365 -17.93 -14.81 9.07
CA LEU A 365 -17.51 -15.75 8.00
C LEU A 365 -16.36 -16.66 8.42
N TYR A 366 -15.94 -16.58 9.64
CA TYR A 366 -15.01 -17.49 10.33
C TYR A 366 -15.71 -18.60 11.13
N GLU A 367 -17.05 -18.63 11.17
CA GLU A 367 -17.87 -19.66 11.83
C GLU A 367 -18.47 -20.61 10.77
N LYS A 368 -18.79 -21.87 11.17
CA LYS A 368 -19.58 -22.74 10.30
C LYS A 368 -20.99 -22.18 10.17
N PRO A 369 -21.64 -22.32 8.99
CA PRO A 369 -23.05 -22.02 8.89
C PRO A 369 -23.80 -22.77 9.97
N VAL A 370 -24.75 -22.12 10.65
CA VAL A 370 -25.70 -22.78 11.52
C VAL A 370 -26.63 -23.56 10.59
N GLU A 371 -26.65 -24.90 10.73
CA GLU A 371 -27.55 -25.80 9.99
C GLU A 371 -29.02 -25.51 10.28
#